data_06cc8718a997c2950e314347bdee172c
#
_entry.id   06cc8718a997c2950e314347bdee172c
#
_cell.length_a   1.000
_cell.length_b   1.000
_cell.length_c   1.000
_cell.angle_alpha   90.00
_cell.angle_beta   90.00
_cell.angle_gamma   90.00
#
_symmetry.space_group_name_H-M   'P 1'
#
loop_
_entity.id
_entity.type
_entity.pdbx_description
1 polymer ?
#
loop_
_entity_poly.entity_id
_entity_poly.type
_entity_poly.pdbx_seq_one_letter_code
_entity_poly.pdbx_strand_id
1 'polypeptide(L)'
;VIHRTLVAAALALLPALAAAAPLSPEEVKNLVAALDDRQRNGGDYRALMYLEQKEKDKSDVVREAMVYRRDGDDKLMILFTKPKGEAGKGYLRMDKNLWSYDPGTGKWERRTERERIAGTDSRRQDFDESRLADEYDATYDGGSTLGKFKVHALTLKAKEGVDVAYPVVKLWVDQESGNILKRQEFALSGRLMRTAYYPRWKKVFSETKKADVWFPEEMRFFDEVEKANSTVILTKTVDLRPLEANQFTKAWVESKSR
;
A
#
# COMPACT_ATOMS: atom_id res chain seq x y z
N VAL A 1 -68.31 -23.98 -37.76
CA VAL A 1 -67.86 -22.97 -36.80
C VAL A 1 -66.40 -23.24 -36.48
N ILE A 2 -65.48 -22.46 -37.08
CA ILE A 2 -64.03 -22.67 -36.94
C ILE A 2 -63.54 -21.63 -35.93
N HIS A 3 -63.04 -22.06 -34.72
CA HIS A 3 -62.44 -21.23 -33.72
C HIS A 3 -60.96 -21.09 -34.07
N ARG A 4 -60.52 -19.85 -34.41
CA ARG A 4 -59.11 -19.43 -34.53
C ARG A 4 -58.61 -18.96 -33.18
N THR A 5 -57.77 -19.75 -32.58
CA THR A 5 -57.03 -19.32 -31.34
C THR A 5 -55.83 -18.48 -31.74
N LEU A 6 -55.82 -17.20 -31.35
CA LEU A 6 -54.68 -16.33 -31.47
C LEU A 6 -53.71 -16.62 -30.30
N VAL A 7 -52.52 -17.10 -30.63
CA VAL A 7 -51.42 -17.21 -29.67
C VAL A 7 -50.62 -15.88 -29.68
N ALA A 8 -50.75 -15.09 -28.63
CA ALA A 8 -49.95 -13.89 -28.42
C ALA A 8 -48.59 -14.32 -27.89
N ALA A 9 -47.54 -14.16 -28.68
CA ALA A 9 -46.16 -14.35 -28.23
C ALA A 9 -45.71 -13.09 -27.45
N ALA A 10 -45.56 -13.22 -26.13
CA ALA A 10 -44.97 -12.17 -25.28
C ALA A 10 -43.44 -12.20 -25.46
N LEU A 11 -42.91 -11.19 -26.13
CA LEU A 11 -41.45 -10.94 -26.21
C LEU A 11 -40.99 -10.40 -24.86
N ALA A 12 -40.32 -11.22 -24.05
CA ALA A 12 -39.68 -10.79 -22.82
C ALA A 12 -38.43 -9.97 -23.19
N LEU A 13 -38.49 -8.64 -23.06
CA LEU A 13 -37.29 -7.80 -23.06
C LEU A 13 -36.48 -8.08 -21.78
N LEU A 14 -35.41 -8.86 -21.91
CA LEU A 14 -34.38 -8.93 -20.89
C LEU A 14 -33.64 -7.60 -20.85
N PRO A 15 -33.52 -6.94 -19.68
CA PRO A 15 -32.68 -5.74 -19.56
C PRO A 15 -31.24 -6.18 -19.83
N ALA A 16 -30.62 -5.65 -20.89
CA ALA A 16 -29.20 -5.73 -21.12
C ALA A 16 -28.50 -5.03 -19.94
N LEU A 17 -27.79 -5.79 -19.09
CA LEU A 17 -26.87 -5.18 -18.16
C LEU A 17 -25.86 -4.40 -18.98
N ALA A 18 -25.99 -3.07 -18.96
CA ALA A 18 -25.00 -2.17 -19.55
C ALA A 18 -23.70 -2.37 -18.78
N ALA A 19 -22.75 -3.07 -19.38
CA ALA A 19 -21.38 -3.09 -18.90
C ALA A 19 -20.89 -1.64 -18.91
N ALA A 20 -20.41 -1.14 -17.78
CA ALA A 20 -19.83 0.20 -17.71
C ALA A 20 -18.73 0.32 -18.78
N ALA A 21 -18.72 1.42 -19.53
CA ALA A 21 -17.72 1.67 -20.55
C ALA A 21 -16.31 1.60 -19.93
N PRO A 22 -15.31 1.06 -20.65
CA PRO A 22 -13.94 1.04 -20.16
C PRO A 22 -13.43 2.47 -19.96
N LEU A 23 -12.60 2.68 -18.92
CA LEU A 23 -11.98 3.98 -18.68
C LEU A 23 -11.07 4.34 -19.87
N SER A 24 -11.13 5.58 -20.29
CA SER A 24 -10.21 6.15 -21.28
C SER A 24 -8.78 6.25 -20.70
N PRO A 25 -7.74 6.36 -21.54
CA PRO A 25 -6.36 6.51 -21.07
C PRO A 25 -6.16 7.70 -20.12
N GLU A 26 -6.87 8.80 -20.35
CA GLU A 26 -6.82 9.99 -19.48
C GLU A 26 -7.48 9.72 -18.12
N GLU A 27 -8.63 9.08 -18.10
CA GLU A 27 -9.27 8.67 -16.84
C GLU A 27 -8.42 7.70 -16.03
N VAL A 28 -7.71 6.77 -16.69
CA VAL A 28 -6.75 5.87 -16.04
C VAL A 28 -5.60 6.66 -15.43
N LYS A 29 -5.02 7.62 -16.17
CA LYS A 29 -3.95 8.49 -15.67
C LYS A 29 -4.41 9.29 -14.46
N ASN A 30 -5.60 9.87 -14.52
CA ASN A 30 -6.19 10.63 -13.42
C ASN A 30 -6.47 9.75 -12.20
N LEU A 31 -6.94 8.52 -12.42
CA LEU A 31 -7.14 7.56 -11.34
C LEU A 31 -5.83 7.23 -10.62
N VAL A 32 -4.75 6.95 -11.36
CA VAL A 32 -3.43 6.65 -10.76
C VAL A 32 -2.87 7.86 -10.00
N ALA A 33 -2.98 9.06 -10.57
CA ALA A 33 -2.58 10.29 -9.88
C ALA A 33 -3.39 10.52 -8.58
N ALA A 34 -4.69 10.23 -8.61
CA ALA A 34 -5.53 10.30 -7.41
C ALA A 34 -5.16 9.27 -6.34
N LEU A 35 -4.68 8.07 -6.73
CA LEU A 35 -4.15 7.09 -5.79
C LEU A 35 -2.90 7.61 -5.08
N ASP A 36 -1.97 8.22 -5.82
CA ASP A 36 -0.77 8.83 -5.25
C ASP A 36 -1.12 9.97 -4.30
N ASP A 37 -2.01 10.89 -4.72
CA ASP A 37 -2.44 12.00 -3.87
C ASP A 37 -3.12 11.54 -2.57
N ARG A 38 -3.89 10.46 -2.62
CA ARG A 38 -4.48 9.86 -1.42
C ARG A 38 -3.44 9.33 -0.45
N GLN A 39 -2.39 8.68 -0.95
CA GLN A 39 -1.33 8.12 -0.09
C GLN A 39 -0.39 9.19 0.47
N ARG A 40 -0.33 10.35 -0.14
CA ARG A 40 0.36 11.53 0.41
C ARG A 40 -0.34 12.13 1.62
N ASN A 41 -1.61 11.82 1.84
CA ASN A 41 -2.42 12.17 3.01
C ASN A 41 -2.35 13.65 3.47
N GLY A 42 -1.89 14.53 2.59
CA GLY A 42 -1.73 15.94 2.92
C GLY A 42 -0.45 16.30 3.64
N GLY A 43 0.52 15.41 3.65
CA GLY A 43 1.84 15.72 4.19
C GLY A 43 2.30 14.77 5.30
N ASP A 44 2.59 15.34 6.44
CA ASP A 44 3.22 14.60 7.54
C ASP A 44 2.27 13.65 8.25
N TYR A 45 2.80 12.54 8.77
CA TYR A 45 2.10 11.73 9.77
C TYR A 45 3.07 11.03 10.71
N ARG A 46 2.58 10.69 11.91
CA ARG A 46 3.12 9.64 12.75
C ARG A 46 2.04 8.63 13.08
N ALA A 47 2.40 7.35 13.06
CA ALA A 47 1.47 6.26 13.32
C ALA A 47 2.08 5.20 14.22
N LEU A 48 1.31 4.72 15.20
CA LEU A 48 1.65 3.52 15.95
C LEU A 48 1.10 2.31 15.18
N MET A 49 2.00 1.40 14.81
CA MET A 49 1.66 0.21 14.04
C MET A 49 2.10 -1.06 14.76
N TYR A 50 1.28 -2.11 14.66
CA TYR A 50 1.62 -3.47 15.04
C TYR A 50 1.85 -4.30 13.79
N LEU A 51 2.99 -5.02 13.76
CA LEU A 51 3.40 -5.89 12.67
C LEU A 51 3.42 -7.32 13.21
N GLU A 52 2.45 -8.13 12.81
CA GLU A 52 2.42 -9.56 13.09
C GLU A 52 3.03 -10.32 11.90
N GLN A 53 4.14 -10.97 12.13
CA GLN A 53 4.85 -11.76 11.13
C GLN A 53 4.65 -13.24 11.39
N LYS A 54 4.26 -13.97 10.35
CA LYS A 54 4.15 -15.43 10.32
C LYS A 54 5.17 -15.97 9.34
N GLU A 55 5.97 -16.92 9.80
CA GLU A 55 6.92 -17.67 8.97
C GLU A 55 6.68 -19.15 9.16
N LYS A 56 6.94 -19.92 8.09
CA LYS A 56 6.84 -21.37 8.15
C LYS A 56 7.74 -21.94 9.26
N ASP A 57 7.17 -22.83 10.06
CA ASP A 57 7.88 -23.59 11.12
C ASP A 57 8.52 -22.69 12.20
N LYS A 58 8.06 -21.43 12.34
CA LYS A 58 8.49 -20.51 13.40
C LYS A 58 7.30 -19.99 14.20
N SER A 59 7.57 -19.53 15.42
CA SER A 59 6.57 -18.81 16.21
C SER A 59 6.25 -17.44 15.61
N ASP A 60 4.99 -17.04 15.68
CA ASP A 60 4.56 -15.71 15.26
C ASP A 60 5.29 -14.63 16.06
N VAL A 61 5.77 -13.61 15.37
CA VAL A 61 6.47 -12.46 15.98
C VAL A 61 5.62 -11.22 15.83
N VAL A 62 5.28 -10.61 16.97
CA VAL A 62 4.57 -9.33 16.99
C VAL A 62 5.54 -8.21 17.34
N ARG A 63 5.62 -7.21 16.48
CA ARG A 63 6.40 -5.99 16.67
C ARG A 63 5.49 -4.78 16.82
N GLU A 64 5.94 -3.82 17.60
CA GLU A 64 5.34 -2.49 17.67
C GLU A 64 6.35 -1.47 17.14
N ALA A 65 5.90 -0.60 16.28
CA ALA A 65 6.74 0.44 15.70
C ALA A 65 6.00 1.79 15.61
N MET A 66 6.73 2.87 15.83
CA MET A 66 6.33 4.21 15.45
C MET A 66 6.87 4.51 14.05
N VAL A 67 5.95 4.86 13.16
CA VAL A 67 6.26 5.29 11.78
C VAL A 67 6.06 6.79 11.69
N TYR A 68 7.05 7.50 11.16
CA TYR A 68 7.03 8.94 10.91
C TYR A 68 7.30 9.19 9.44
N ARG A 69 6.50 10.04 8.81
CA ARG A 69 6.67 10.43 7.41
C ARG A 69 6.44 11.93 7.23
N ARG A 70 7.32 12.58 6.46
CA ARG A 70 7.16 13.94 5.96
C ARG A 70 7.26 13.90 4.44
N ASP A 71 6.13 14.12 3.77
CA ASP A 71 6.07 14.01 2.31
C ASP A 71 6.74 15.20 1.62
N GLY A 72 6.71 16.39 2.22
CA GLY A 72 7.24 17.61 1.61
C GLY A 72 8.76 17.61 1.37
N ASP A 73 9.53 16.89 2.17
CA ASP A 73 10.99 16.74 2.04
C ASP A 73 11.44 15.26 2.02
N ASP A 74 10.50 14.37 1.68
CA ASP A 74 10.76 12.97 1.36
C ASP A 74 11.44 12.19 2.50
N LYS A 75 10.94 12.36 3.74
CA LYS A 75 11.49 11.75 4.95
C LYS A 75 10.61 10.59 5.43
N LEU A 76 11.26 9.49 5.76
CA LEU A 76 10.64 8.33 6.40
C LEU A 76 11.52 7.87 7.56
N MET A 77 10.89 7.57 8.68
CA MET A 77 11.53 6.93 9.82
C MET A 77 10.59 5.87 10.42
N ILE A 78 11.13 4.71 10.74
CA ILE A 78 10.45 3.64 11.45
C ILE A 78 11.28 3.32 12.68
N LEU A 79 10.69 3.37 13.87
CA LEU A 79 11.36 3.07 15.14
C LEU A 79 10.59 1.95 15.85
N PHE A 80 11.24 0.80 16.06
CA PHE A 80 10.66 -0.31 16.78
C PHE A 80 10.68 -0.05 18.29
N THR A 81 9.56 -0.34 18.96
CA THR A 81 9.38 -0.18 20.41
C THR A 81 9.18 -1.50 21.11
N LYS A 82 8.72 -2.53 20.39
CA LYS A 82 8.55 -3.90 20.90
C LYS A 82 8.87 -4.94 19.83
N PRO A 83 9.28 -6.18 20.24
CA PRO A 83 9.60 -6.63 21.59
C PRO A 83 10.88 -5.98 22.13
N LYS A 84 11.19 -6.18 23.43
CA LYS A 84 12.37 -5.58 24.09
C LYS A 84 13.68 -5.82 23.35
N GLY A 85 13.87 -7.00 22.74
CA GLY A 85 15.08 -7.33 21.98
C GLY A 85 15.21 -6.61 20.63
N GLU A 86 14.14 -5.96 20.16
CA GLU A 86 14.14 -5.17 18.93
C GLU A 86 13.90 -3.67 19.20
N ALA A 87 13.58 -3.33 20.45
CA ALA A 87 13.35 -1.94 20.83
C ALA A 87 14.59 -1.07 20.54
N GLY A 88 14.35 0.09 19.92
CA GLY A 88 15.39 1.00 19.49
C GLY A 88 15.99 0.70 18.12
N LYS A 89 15.73 -0.47 17.51
CA LYS A 89 16.05 -0.66 16.09
C LYS A 89 15.24 0.33 15.25
N GLY A 90 15.89 0.93 14.26
CA GLY A 90 15.24 1.95 13.45
C GLY A 90 15.63 1.89 11.99
N TYR A 91 14.76 2.46 11.16
CA TYR A 91 15.02 2.73 9.75
C TYR A 91 14.85 4.23 9.52
N LEU A 92 15.81 4.80 8.81
CA LEU A 92 15.80 6.21 8.46
C LEU A 92 16.13 6.38 6.99
N ARG A 93 15.23 7.06 6.26
CA ARG A 93 15.51 7.49 4.90
C ARG A 93 16.26 8.82 4.93
N MET A 94 17.41 8.82 4.31
CA MET A 94 18.21 10.00 4.06
C MET A 94 18.50 10.08 2.56
N ASP A 95 18.06 11.14 1.92
CA ASP A 95 18.06 11.30 0.47
C ASP A 95 17.28 10.13 -0.18
N LYS A 96 17.90 9.44 -1.14
CA LYS A 96 17.33 8.26 -1.78
C LYS A 96 17.66 6.94 -1.07
N ASN A 97 18.37 6.96 0.06
CA ASN A 97 18.86 5.76 0.72
C ASN A 97 18.09 5.46 2.00
N LEU A 98 17.74 4.20 2.20
CA LEU A 98 17.25 3.70 3.47
C LEU A 98 18.42 3.17 4.29
N TRP A 99 18.49 3.58 5.55
CA TRP A 99 19.48 3.14 6.52
C TRP A 99 18.78 2.43 7.66
N SER A 100 19.34 1.33 8.15
CA SER A 100 18.90 0.69 9.38
C SER A 100 19.91 0.92 10.50
N TYR A 101 19.39 1.09 11.71
CA TYR A 101 20.15 1.22 12.94
C TYR A 101 19.89 0.04 13.87
N ASP A 102 20.94 -0.54 14.42
CA ASP A 102 20.85 -1.55 15.48
C ASP A 102 21.50 -1.02 16.76
N PRO A 103 20.71 -0.75 17.83
CA PRO A 103 21.24 -0.22 19.10
C PRO A 103 22.16 -1.20 19.83
N GLY A 104 22.01 -2.50 19.59
CA GLY A 104 22.86 -3.53 20.20
C GLY A 104 24.31 -3.47 19.72
N THR A 105 24.53 -3.04 18.49
CA THR A 105 25.86 -2.86 17.88
C THR A 105 26.26 -1.39 17.70
N GLY A 106 25.31 -0.46 17.82
CA GLY A 106 25.53 0.96 17.55
C GLY A 106 25.81 1.27 16.07
N LYS A 107 25.51 0.33 15.15
CA LYS A 107 25.87 0.47 13.73
C LYS A 107 24.69 0.88 12.85
N TRP A 108 25.04 1.68 11.84
CA TRP A 108 24.18 2.03 10.73
C TRP A 108 24.57 1.23 9.48
N GLU A 109 23.60 0.61 8.83
CA GLU A 109 23.79 -0.13 7.59
C GLU A 109 22.86 0.40 6.50
N ARG A 110 23.38 0.54 5.28
CA ARG A 110 22.56 0.91 4.12
C ARG A 110 21.73 -0.29 3.68
N ARG A 111 20.46 -0.04 3.38
CA ARG A 111 19.49 -1.03 2.89
C ARG A 111 19.08 -0.73 1.46
N THR A 112 18.76 -1.78 0.72
CA THR A 112 18.24 -1.69 -0.64
C THR A 112 16.72 -1.51 -0.65
N GLU A 113 16.17 -1.05 -1.77
CA GLU A 113 14.72 -0.89 -1.98
C GLU A 113 13.94 -2.21 -1.83
N ARG A 114 14.59 -3.32 -2.15
CA ARG A 114 13.98 -4.66 -2.16
C ARG A 114 14.07 -5.38 -0.83
N GLU A 115 14.81 -4.85 0.12
CA GLU A 115 14.96 -5.51 1.42
C GLU A 115 13.69 -5.40 2.27
N ARG A 116 13.49 -6.42 3.08
CA ARG A 116 12.37 -6.53 4.03
C ARG A 116 12.62 -5.63 5.24
N ILE A 117 11.59 -4.95 5.72
CA ILE A 117 11.65 -4.18 6.97
C ILE A 117 11.60 -5.16 8.14
N ALA A 118 12.65 -5.20 8.96
CA ALA A 118 12.80 -6.08 10.13
C ALA A 118 12.50 -7.58 9.84
N GLY A 119 12.83 -8.04 8.62
CA GLY A 119 12.55 -9.42 8.20
C GLY A 119 11.09 -9.73 7.87
N THR A 120 10.18 -8.78 8.03
CA THR A 120 8.75 -8.92 7.67
C THR A 120 8.56 -8.95 6.15
N ASP A 121 7.36 -9.29 5.66
CA ASP A 121 7.05 -9.23 4.21
C ASP A 121 6.73 -7.80 3.75
N SER A 122 6.80 -6.82 4.65
CA SER A 122 6.71 -5.41 4.31
C SER A 122 8.05 -4.87 3.79
N ARG A 123 7.96 -3.87 2.93
CA ARG A 123 9.11 -3.19 2.32
C ARG A 123 8.99 -1.68 2.52
N ARG A 124 10.03 -0.93 2.19
CA ARG A 124 10.02 0.52 2.29
C ARG A 124 8.78 1.14 1.63
N GLN A 125 8.46 0.74 0.41
CA GLN A 125 7.34 1.28 -0.36
C GLN A 125 5.95 1.14 0.31
N ASP A 126 5.80 0.27 1.32
CA ASP A 126 4.54 0.11 2.04
C ASP A 126 4.31 1.19 3.09
N PHE A 127 5.37 1.91 3.46
CA PHE A 127 5.37 3.00 4.43
C PHE A 127 5.66 4.35 3.79
N ASP A 128 6.25 4.35 2.60
CA ASP A 128 6.74 5.50 1.89
C ASP A 128 5.65 6.20 1.07
N GLU A 129 6.00 7.34 0.51
CA GLU A 129 5.17 8.06 -0.44
C GLU A 129 4.91 7.23 -1.70
N SER A 130 3.67 7.23 -2.18
CA SER A 130 3.31 6.60 -3.44
C SER A 130 3.75 7.47 -4.63
N ARG A 131 4.31 6.85 -5.66
CA ARG A 131 4.78 7.49 -6.89
C ARG A 131 4.38 6.69 -8.13
N LEU A 132 3.20 6.09 -8.10
CA LEU A 132 2.72 5.22 -9.18
C LEU A 132 2.65 5.96 -10.52
N ALA A 133 2.17 7.20 -10.53
CA ALA A 133 2.07 8.02 -11.73
C ALA A 133 3.42 8.43 -12.30
N ASP A 134 4.43 8.61 -11.45
CA ASP A 134 5.78 8.99 -11.86
C ASP A 134 6.58 7.78 -12.36
N GLU A 135 6.40 6.63 -11.71
CA GLU A 135 7.23 5.44 -11.89
C GLU A 135 6.66 4.45 -12.93
N TYR A 136 5.34 4.49 -13.20
CA TYR A 136 4.68 3.47 -14.02
C TYR A 136 3.80 4.07 -15.10
N ASP A 137 3.67 3.32 -16.20
CA ASP A 137 2.62 3.48 -17.20
C ASP A 137 1.49 2.50 -16.88
N ALA A 138 0.27 3.02 -16.76
CA ALA A 138 -0.90 2.25 -16.37
C ALA A 138 -1.82 1.93 -17.55
N THR A 139 -2.36 0.71 -17.58
CA THR A 139 -3.40 0.27 -18.49
C THR A 139 -4.61 -0.20 -17.72
N TYR A 140 -5.79 0.00 -18.27
CA TYR A 140 -7.05 -0.45 -17.69
C TYR A 140 -7.36 -1.88 -18.16
N ASP A 141 -7.46 -2.81 -17.21
CA ASP A 141 -7.76 -4.22 -17.48
C ASP A 141 -9.29 -4.48 -17.46
N GLY A 142 -10.08 -3.51 -17.00
CA GLY A 142 -11.55 -3.60 -16.95
C GLY A 142 -12.11 -3.45 -15.54
N GLY A 143 -13.45 -3.40 -15.47
CA GLY A 143 -14.19 -3.51 -14.21
C GLY A 143 -14.32 -4.97 -13.80
N SER A 144 -14.17 -5.24 -12.50
CA SER A 144 -14.35 -6.59 -11.94
C SER A 144 -14.93 -6.53 -10.52
N THR A 145 -15.02 -7.67 -9.84
CA THR A 145 -15.41 -7.73 -8.43
C THR A 145 -14.29 -8.36 -7.59
N LEU A 146 -14.08 -7.83 -6.41
CA LEU A 146 -13.23 -8.40 -5.38
C LEU A 146 -14.08 -8.62 -4.11
N GLY A 147 -14.54 -9.87 -3.91
CA GLY A 147 -15.57 -10.16 -2.93
C GLY A 147 -16.85 -9.38 -3.23
N LYS A 148 -17.28 -8.52 -2.30
CA LYS A 148 -18.48 -7.67 -2.46
C LYS A 148 -18.23 -6.33 -3.17
N PHE A 149 -16.97 -5.98 -3.41
CA PHE A 149 -16.59 -4.66 -3.94
C PHE A 149 -16.52 -4.70 -5.46
N LYS A 150 -17.09 -3.67 -6.11
CA LYS A 150 -16.84 -3.38 -7.52
C LYS A 150 -15.50 -2.64 -7.63
N VAL A 151 -14.62 -3.11 -8.50
CA VAL A 151 -13.26 -2.57 -8.60
C VAL A 151 -12.89 -2.24 -10.05
N HIS A 152 -12.01 -1.24 -10.19
CA HIS A 152 -11.21 -1.04 -11.38
C HIS A 152 -9.95 -1.91 -11.27
N ALA A 153 -9.69 -2.74 -12.26
CA ALA A 153 -8.45 -3.50 -12.37
C ALA A 153 -7.48 -2.76 -13.30
N LEU A 154 -6.25 -2.56 -12.83
CA LEU A 154 -5.20 -1.85 -13.54
C LEU A 154 -3.94 -2.72 -13.58
N THR A 155 -3.23 -2.69 -14.71
CA THR A 155 -1.85 -3.18 -14.84
C THR A 155 -0.92 -1.99 -15.04
N LEU A 156 0.09 -1.89 -14.18
CA LEU A 156 1.11 -0.86 -14.18
C LEU A 156 2.45 -1.50 -14.60
N LYS A 157 3.13 -0.91 -15.59
CA LYS A 157 4.47 -1.32 -16.02
C LYS A 157 5.45 -0.20 -15.75
N ALA A 158 6.58 -0.53 -15.14
CA ALA A 158 7.64 0.44 -14.87
C ALA A 158 8.06 1.18 -16.15
N LYS A 159 8.20 2.48 -16.05
CA LYS A 159 8.73 3.32 -17.15
C LYS A 159 10.18 2.99 -17.40
N GLU A 160 10.62 3.23 -18.63
CA GLU A 160 12.00 3.00 -19.02
C GLU A 160 12.98 3.85 -18.18
N GLY A 161 14.04 3.22 -17.71
CA GLY A 161 15.08 3.88 -16.91
C GLY A 161 14.70 4.14 -15.43
N VAL A 162 13.51 3.75 -14.99
CA VAL A 162 13.10 3.89 -13.58
C VAL A 162 13.46 2.63 -12.80
N ASP A 163 14.23 2.79 -11.73
CA ASP A 163 14.57 1.67 -10.83
C ASP A 163 13.47 1.51 -9.76
N VAL A 164 12.72 0.42 -9.90
CA VAL A 164 11.62 0.05 -8.99
C VAL A 164 11.81 -1.35 -8.45
N ALA A 165 11.23 -1.63 -7.29
CA ALA A 165 11.31 -2.96 -6.69
C ALA A 165 10.63 -4.04 -7.55
N TYR A 166 9.52 -3.69 -8.21
CA TYR A 166 8.74 -4.60 -9.04
C TYR A 166 8.35 -3.95 -10.36
N PRO A 167 8.84 -4.47 -11.50
CA PRO A 167 8.61 -3.86 -12.82
C PRO A 167 7.16 -3.95 -13.31
N VAL A 168 6.35 -4.84 -12.75
CA VAL A 168 4.92 -4.95 -13.06
C VAL A 168 4.13 -5.02 -11.76
N VAL A 169 3.09 -4.17 -11.66
CA VAL A 169 2.16 -4.12 -10.53
C VAL A 169 0.74 -4.20 -11.06
N LYS A 170 -0.11 -5.01 -10.41
CA LYS A 170 -1.55 -5.02 -10.65
C LYS A 170 -2.29 -4.46 -9.45
N LEU A 171 -3.27 -3.59 -9.70
CA LEU A 171 -4.08 -2.96 -8.67
C LEU A 171 -5.56 -3.27 -8.86
N TRP A 172 -6.27 -3.45 -7.74
CA TRP A 172 -7.72 -3.50 -7.67
C TRP A 172 -8.18 -2.34 -6.80
N VAL A 173 -8.79 -1.36 -7.44
CA VAL A 173 -9.21 -0.10 -6.83
C VAL A 173 -10.72 -0.11 -6.68
N ASP A 174 -11.20 0.08 -5.48
CA ASP A 174 -12.64 0.15 -5.19
C ASP A 174 -13.29 1.34 -5.92
N GLN A 175 -14.36 1.07 -6.67
CA GLN A 175 -15.04 2.10 -7.46
C GLN A 175 -15.77 3.13 -6.61
N GLU A 176 -16.18 2.77 -5.40
CA GLU A 176 -16.92 3.65 -4.50
C GLU A 176 -15.98 4.56 -3.70
N SER A 177 -15.04 3.99 -2.98
CA SER A 177 -14.12 4.74 -2.12
C SER A 177 -12.88 5.25 -2.86
N GLY A 178 -12.51 4.66 -3.99
CA GLY A 178 -11.25 4.90 -4.71
C GLY A 178 -10.02 4.41 -3.94
N ASN A 179 -10.17 3.54 -2.96
CA ASN A 179 -9.04 2.97 -2.23
C ASN A 179 -8.52 1.70 -2.91
N ILE A 180 -7.22 1.45 -2.80
CA ILE A 180 -6.63 0.17 -3.22
C ILE A 180 -7.09 -0.91 -2.24
N LEU A 181 -7.70 -1.98 -2.75
CA LEU A 181 -8.11 -3.15 -1.95
C LEU A 181 -7.12 -4.31 -2.08
N LYS A 182 -6.46 -4.42 -3.24
CA LYS A 182 -5.47 -5.46 -3.51
C LYS A 182 -4.39 -4.93 -4.44
N ARG A 183 -3.15 -5.35 -4.18
CA ARG A 183 -1.98 -5.11 -5.02
C ARG A 183 -1.25 -6.42 -5.24
N GLN A 184 -0.83 -6.69 -6.46
CA GLN A 184 0.05 -7.80 -6.79
C GLN A 184 1.30 -7.29 -7.50
N GLU A 185 2.44 -7.84 -7.16
CA GLU A 185 3.76 -7.39 -7.58
C GLU A 185 4.50 -8.53 -8.26
N PHE A 186 5.00 -8.27 -9.46
CA PHE A 186 5.57 -9.28 -10.33
C PHE A 186 7.03 -8.97 -10.66
N ALA A 187 7.84 -10.00 -10.78
CA ALA A 187 9.17 -9.92 -11.38
C ALA A 187 9.06 -9.70 -12.90
N LEU A 188 10.17 -9.31 -13.53
CA LEU A 188 10.27 -9.13 -14.98
C LEU A 188 9.90 -10.41 -15.75
N SER A 189 10.17 -11.59 -15.17
CA SER A 189 9.78 -12.89 -15.73
C SER A 189 8.27 -13.15 -15.74
N GLY A 190 7.47 -12.25 -15.18
CA GLY A 190 6.04 -12.45 -14.98
C GLY A 190 5.67 -13.29 -13.74
N ARG A 191 6.67 -13.73 -12.95
CA ARG A 191 6.42 -14.48 -11.71
C ARG A 191 5.80 -13.54 -10.67
N LEU A 192 4.67 -13.96 -10.08
CA LEU A 192 4.10 -13.28 -8.91
C LEU A 192 5.03 -13.45 -7.72
N MET A 193 5.44 -12.32 -7.14
CA MET A 193 6.39 -12.26 -6.04
C MET A 193 5.70 -11.98 -4.71
N ARG A 194 4.68 -11.10 -4.71
CA ARG A 194 4.03 -10.63 -3.50
C ARG A 194 2.59 -10.22 -3.80
N THR A 195 1.69 -10.48 -2.83
CA THR A 195 0.31 -9.97 -2.82
C THR A 195 0.10 -9.15 -1.54
N ALA A 196 -0.46 -7.96 -1.70
CA ALA A 196 -0.91 -7.13 -0.59
C ALA A 196 -2.43 -6.95 -0.66
N TYR A 197 -3.10 -7.03 0.50
CA TYR A 197 -4.50 -6.69 0.68
C TYR A 197 -4.65 -5.56 1.68
N TYR A 198 -5.64 -4.69 1.44
CA TYR A 198 -5.98 -3.55 2.29
C TYR A 198 -7.45 -3.68 2.71
N PRO A 199 -7.78 -4.61 3.62
CA PRO A 199 -9.17 -4.95 3.94
C PRO A 199 -9.90 -3.87 4.72
N ARG A 200 -9.17 -2.99 5.40
CA ARG A 200 -9.76 -1.92 6.21
C ARG A 200 -9.05 -0.60 6.01
N TRP A 201 -9.88 0.42 5.82
CA TRP A 201 -9.48 1.83 5.75
C TRP A 201 -10.26 2.63 6.78
N LYS A 202 -9.66 3.65 7.35
CA LYS A 202 -10.32 4.61 8.24
C LYS A 202 -10.14 6.03 7.73
N LYS A 203 -11.11 6.88 8.04
CA LYS A 203 -11.00 8.32 7.83
C LYS A 203 -10.31 8.95 9.03
N VAL A 204 -9.37 9.86 8.75
CA VAL A 204 -8.64 10.64 9.74
C VAL A 204 -8.66 12.09 9.29
N PHE A 205 -9.01 13.00 10.19
CA PHE A 205 -9.05 14.42 9.85
C PHE A 205 -7.64 14.96 9.64
N SER A 206 -7.39 15.60 8.50
CA SER A 206 -6.16 16.28 8.17
C SER A 206 -6.29 17.78 8.35
N GLU A 207 -5.55 18.36 9.29
CA GLU A 207 -5.49 19.81 9.51
C GLU A 207 -4.96 20.55 8.27
N THR A 208 -4.04 19.93 7.55
CA THR A 208 -3.44 20.49 6.33
C THR A 208 -4.43 20.52 5.17
N LYS A 209 -5.15 19.43 4.93
CA LYS A 209 -6.16 19.33 3.86
C LYS A 209 -7.52 19.92 4.28
N LYS A 210 -7.73 20.23 5.55
CA LYS A 210 -9.04 20.64 6.12
C LYS A 210 -10.17 19.68 5.79
N ALA A 211 -9.86 18.39 5.68
CA ALA A 211 -10.79 17.33 5.30
C ALA A 211 -10.37 15.98 5.88
N ASP A 212 -11.32 15.05 5.92
CA ASP A 212 -11.02 13.65 6.21
C ASP A 212 -10.25 13.01 5.06
N VAL A 213 -9.14 12.36 5.37
CA VAL A 213 -8.36 11.56 4.44
C VAL A 213 -8.45 10.07 4.81
N TRP A 214 -8.33 9.21 3.81
CA TRP A 214 -8.29 7.78 4.01
C TRP A 214 -6.91 7.34 4.46
N PHE A 215 -6.83 6.53 5.52
CA PHE A 215 -5.61 5.91 6.01
C PHE A 215 -5.81 4.40 6.14
N PRO A 216 -4.86 3.54 5.70
CA PRO A 216 -4.99 2.10 5.82
C PRO A 216 -4.95 1.69 7.30
N GLU A 217 -6.04 1.09 7.78
CA GLU A 217 -6.12 0.58 9.15
C GLU A 217 -5.51 -0.82 9.26
N GLU A 218 -5.66 -1.62 8.21
CA GLU A 218 -5.09 -2.96 8.12
C GLU A 218 -4.51 -3.21 6.74
N MET A 219 -3.28 -3.74 6.74
CA MET A 219 -2.58 -4.19 5.54
C MET A 219 -2.11 -5.63 5.76
N ARG A 220 -2.23 -6.49 4.75
CA ARG A 220 -1.79 -7.88 4.80
C ARG A 220 -0.88 -8.15 3.61
N PHE A 221 0.30 -8.64 3.87
CA PHE A 221 1.31 -8.97 2.87
C PHE A 221 1.59 -10.47 2.86
N PHE A 222 1.60 -11.05 1.68
CA PHE A 222 1.87 -12.47 1.45
C PHE A 222 3.07 -12.60 0.51
N ASP A 223 4.08 -13.36 0.94
CA ASP A 223 5.15 -13.78 0.07
C ASP A 223 4.65 -14.90 -0.84
N GLU A 224 4.63 -14.65 -2.15
CA GLU A 224 4.13 -15.63 -3.13
C GLU A 224 5.22 -16.61 -3.58
N VAL A 225 6.44 -16.40 -3.15
CA VAL A 225 7.58 -17.31 -3.34
C VAL A 225 7.67 -18.28 -2.17
N GLU A 226 7.63 -17.75 -0.95
CA GLU A 226 7.57 -18.51 0.30
C GLU A 226 6.16 -18.43 0.88
N LYS A 227 5.24 -19.16 0.28
CA LYS A 227 3.78 -19.04 0.49
C LYS A 227 3.29 -19.18 1.94
N ALA A 228 4.11 -19.69 2.84
CA ALA A 228 3.77 -19.78 4.26
C ALA A 228 4.09 -18.50 5.04
N ASN A 229 4.79 -17.54 4.42
CA ASN A 229 5.17 -16.28 5.04
C ASN A 229 4.12 -15.22 4.78
N SER A 230 3.75 -14.52 5.83
CA SER A 230 2.84 -13.37 5.74
C SER A 230 3.10 -12.37 6.86
N THR A 231 2.73 -11.13 6.61
CA THR A 231 2.79 -10.05 7.60
C THR A 231 1.46 -9.31 7.60
N VAL A 232 0.89 -9.12 8.78
CA VAL A 232 -0.26 -8.26 9.00
C VAL A 232 0.20 -7.00 9.71
N ILE A 233 -0.13 -5.83 9.19
CA ILE A 233 0.12 -4.53 9.82
C ILE A 233 -1.20 -3.92 10.23
N LEU A 234 -1.30 -3.55 11.52
CA LEU A 234 -2.46 -2.86 12.09
C LEU A 234 -2.05 -1.46 12.54
N THR A 235 -2.66 -0.44 11.94
CA THR A 235 -2.50 0.96 12.37
C THR A 235 -3.39 1.23 13.57
N LYS A 236 -2.81 1.38 14.75
CA LYS A 236 -3.52 1.65 16.01
C LYS A 236 -3.91 3.13 16.14
N THR A 237 -2.94 3.98 16.05
CA THR A 237 -3.14 5.44 16.08
C THR A 237 -2.47 6.09 14.89
N VAL A 238 -3.04 7.19 14.44
CA VAL A 238 -2.47 8.05 13.40
C VAL A 238 -2.68 9.50 13.82
N ASP A 239 -1.64 10.30 13.64
CA ASP A 239 -1.63 11.73 13.88
C ASP A 239 -1.06 12.40 12.62
N LEU A 240 -1.86 13.25 11.97
CA LEU A 240 -1.54 13.93 10.71
C LEU A 240 -1.02 15.37 10.92
N ARG A 241 -0.60 15.70 12.13
CA ARG A 241 0.00 17.01 12.41
C ARG A 241 1.42 17.10 11.85
N PRO A 242 1.88 18.31 11.49
CA PRO A 242 3.23 18.53 11.00
C PRO A 242 4.29 17.98 11.96
N LEU A 243 5.37 17.45 11.41
CA LEU A 243 6.51 16.90 12.13
C LEU A 243 7.73 17.82 12.00
N GLU A 244 8.54 17.86 13.05
CA GLU A 244 9.77 18.63 13.06
C GLU A 244 10.86 17.94 12.22
N ALA A 245 11.54 18.69 11.36
CA ALA A 245 12.61 18.17 10.49
C ALA A 245 13.78 17.54 11.28
N ASN A 246 14.08 18.05 12.48
CA ASN A 246 15.15 17.56 13.36
C ASN A 246 14.93 16.12 13.85
N GLN A 247 13.71 15.59 13.79
CA GLN A 247 13.40 14.22 14.15
C GLN A 247 13.96 13.21 13.13
N PHE A 248 14.22 13.62 11.89
CA PHE A 248 14.68 12.76 10.82
C PHE A 248 16.20 12.76 10.69
N THR A 249 16.90 12.51 11.81
CA THR A 249 18.36 12.45 11.88
C THR A 249 18.83 11.18 12.57
N LYS A 250 20.05 10.72 12.24
CA LYS A 250 20.70 9.60 12.93
C LYS A 250 20.78 9.85 14.44
N ALA A 251 21.18 11.04 14.85
CA ALA A 251 21.31 11.41 16.26
C ALA A 251 19.97 11.31 17.02
N TRP A 252 18.86 11.67 16.36
CA TRP A 252 17.55 11.55 16.98
C TRP A 252 17.15 10.07 17.17
N VAL A 253 17.34 9.22 16.15
CA VAL A 253 17.08 7.79 16.26
C VAL A 253 17.92 7.17 17.39
N GLU A 254 19.20 7.43 17.41
CA GLU A 254 20.13 6.96 18.46
C GLU A 254 19.71 7.41 19.87
N SER A 255 19.20 8.63 20.00
CA SER A 255 18.71 9.16 21.29
C SER A 255 17.45 8.44 21.80
N LYS A 256 16.61 7.93 20.90
CA LYS A 256 15.37 7.19 21.21
C LYS A 256 15.58 5.68 21.36
N SER A 257 16.78 5.22 21.04
CA SER A 257 17.16 3.79 21.05
C SER A 257 17.86 3.36 22.34
N ARG A 258 17.99 4.29 23.30
CA ARG A 258 18.64 4.06 24.62
C ARG A 258 17.65 3.61 25.67
#